data_90bb754354243354aa947037fe0e55f2
#
_entry.id   90bb754354243354aa947037fe0e55f2
#
_cell.length_a   1.000
_cell.length_b   1.000
_cell.length_c   1.000
_cell.angle_alpha   90.00
_cell.angle_beta   90.00
_cell.angle_gamma   90.00
#
_symmetry.space_group_name_H-M   'P 1'
#
loop_
_entity.id
_entity.type
_entity.pdbx_description
1 polymer ?
#
loop_
_entity_poly.entity_id
_entity_poly.type
_entity_poly.pdbx_seq_one_letter_code
_entity_poly.pdbx_strand_id
1 'polypeptide(L)'
;MPNLILIRHGESQWNLENRFTGWVDIPLSPKGEQEAKQAGEKLKGYKFDKGYTSVLKRAIKTLDTILGIIGQTNLPLERDKALNERHYGALQGLNKADIGKKYGEEQLKIWRRSYDVPPPKDKTELNPDGISESLKDTAARTLPYFEARIMPDVLAGKNVIVAAHGNSLRSIVMKLDKLTKEQVLELNIPTGIPLLYVYDDKGNIKEHRYL
;
A
#
# COMPACT_ATOMS: atom_id res chain seq x y z
N MET A 1 2.99 -24.91 2.05
CA MET A 1 2.22 -23.80 2.67
C MET A 1 2.57 -22.50 1.93
N PRO A 2 1.63 -21.88 1.24
CA PRO A 2 1.90 -20.68 0.48
C PRO A 2 2.09 -19.47 1.40
N ASN A 3 2.91 -18.53 0.93
CA ASN A 3 3.21 -17.27 1.60
C ASN A 3 2.61 -16.11 0.80
N LEU A 4 1.97 -15.19 1.49
CA LEU A 4 1.62 -13.88 0.98
C LEU A 4 2.47 -12.83 1.69
N ILE A 5 3.29 -12.10 0.94
CA ILE A 5 4.05 -10.96 1.45
C ILE A 5 3.35 -9.67 1.00
N LEU A 6 2.98 -8.85 1.96
CA LEU A 6 2.52 -7.49 1.74
C LEU A 6 3.64 -6.53 2.10
N ILE A 7 3.95 -5.57 1.23
CA ILE A 7 4.97 -4.57 1.51
C ILE A 7 4.51 -3.18 1.05
N ARG A 8 4.58 -2.20 1.95
CA ARG A 8 4.42 -0.80 1.60
C ARG A 8 5.68 -0.29 0.92
N HIS A 9 5.53 0.46 -0.16
CA HIS A 9 6.66 1.11 -0.82
C HIS A 9 7.54 1.86 0.17
N GLY A 10 8.83 2.02 -0.15
CA GLY A 10 9.77 2.83 0.62
C GLY A 10 9.31 4.30 0.70
N GLU A 11 9.91 5.07 1.61
CA GLU A 11 9.62 6.51 1.74
C GLU A 11 9.65 7.20 0.38
N SER A 12 8.58 7.93 0.02
CA SER A 12 8.57 8.76 -1.18
C SER A 12 9.11 10.16 -0.89
N GLN A 13 9.51 10.90 -1.95
CA GLN A 13 9.96 12.28 -1.81
C GLN A 13 8.92 13.15 -1.09
N TRP A 14 7.62 12.95 -1.35
CA TRP A 14 6.58 13.71 -0.66
C TRP A 14 6.24 13.19 0.73
N ASN A 15 6.57 11.94 1.07
CA ASN A 15 6.57 11.52 2.48
C ASN A 15 7.64 12.29 3.27
N LEU A 16 8.86 12.39 2.73
CA LEU A 16 9.95 13.17 3.31
C LEU A 16 9.57 14.66 3.50
N GLU A 17 8.89 15.25 2.52
CA GLU A 17 8.42 16.65 2.55
C GLU A 17 7.14 16.85 3.37
N ASN A 18 6.61 15.80 4.02
CA ASN A 18 5.35 15.83 4.77
C ASN A 18 4.14 16.35 3.94
N ARG A 19 4.04 15.92 2.68
CA ARG A 19 2.95 16.31 1.77
C ARG A 19 1.97 15.15 1.55
N PHE A 20 0.72 15.49 1.21
CA PHE A 20 -0.26 14.53 0.72
C PHE A 20 0.11 14.06 -0.69
N THR A 21 0.30 12.76 -0.89
CA THR A 21 0.74 12.21 -2.18
C THR A 21 -0.43 11.69 -3.02
N GLY A 22 -1.18 10.74 -2.48
CA GLY A 22 -2.29 10.11 -3.21
C GLY A 22 -1.86 9.47 -4.53
N TRP A 23 -2.51 9.84 -5.62
CA TRP A 23 -2.25 9.31 -6.96
C TRP A 23 -1.20 10.08 -7.76
N VAL A 24 -0.68 11.18 -7.22
CA VAL A 24 0.45 11.86 -7.85
C VAL A 24 1.65 10.93 -7.88
N ASP A 25 2.27 10.80 -9.06
CA ASP A 25 3.30 9.78 -9.29
C ASP A 25 4.70 10.25 -8.88
N ILE A 26 4.92 10.29 -7.57
CA ILE A 26 6.15 10.77 -6.92
C ILE A 26 7.14 9.61 -6.72
N PRO A 27 8.45 9.82 -6.98
CA PRO A 27 9.47 8.80 -6.80
C PRO A 27 9.77 8.52 -5.32
N LEU A 28 10.54 7.46 -5.07
CA LEU A 28 11.15 7.20 -3.76
C LEU A 28 12.16 8.29 -3.42
N SER A 29 12.30 8.59 -2.12
CA SER A 29 13.44 9.32 -1.59
C SER A 29 14.67 8.41 -1.53
N PRO A 30 15.91 8.97 -1.34
CA PRO A 30 17.09 8.14 -1.11
C PRO A 30 16.94 7.15 0.04
N LYS A 31 16.25 7.55 1.12
CA LYS A 31 15.91 6.66 2.23
C LYS A 31 14.95 5.56 1.79
N GLY A 32 13.92 5.89 0.99
CA GLY A 32 12.98 4.90 0.46
C GLY A 32 13.63 3.87 -0.45
N GLU A 33 14.63 4.27 -1.23
CA GLU A 33 15.44 3.31 -2.01
C GLU A 33 16.24 2.37 -1.11
N GLN A 34 16.80 2.89 -0.01
CA GLN A 34 17.49 2.08 0.98
C GLN A 34 16.55 1.13 1.71
N GLU A 35 15.34 1.58 2.07
CA GLU A 35 14.30 0.73 2.66
C GLU A 35 13.91 -0.42 1.72
N ALA A 36 13.78 -0.16 0.42
CA ALA A 36 13.52 -1.19 -0.58
C ALA A 36 14.65 -2.22 -0.68
N LYS A 37 15.91 -1.77 -0.61
CA LYS A 37 17.07 -2.68 -0.56
C LYS A 37 17.07 -3.55 0.70
N GLN A 38 16.81 -2.96 1.87
CA GLN A 38 16.73 -3.70 3.13
C GLN A 38 15.61 -4.74 3.10
N ALA A 39 14.45 -4.41 2.51
CA ALA A 39 13.37 -5.37 2.30
C ALA A 39 13.83 -6.55 1.43
N GLY A 40 14.55 -6.28 0.35
CA GLY A 40 15.13 -7.33 -0.50
C GLY A 40 16.09 -8.23 0.27
N GLU A 41 16.94 -7.67 1.13
CA GLU A 41 17.84 -8.46 1.98
C GLU A 41 17.07 -9.39 2.94
N LYS A 42 16.00 -8.90 3.56
CA LYS A 42 15.13 -9.69 4.44
C LYS A 42 14.38 -10.82 3.70
N LEU A 43 14.13 -10.63 2.40
CA LEU A 43 13.42 -11.58 1.57
C LEU A 43 14.35 -12.54 0.82
N LYS A 44 15.67 -12.49 1.02
CA LYS A 44 16.60 -13.50 0.51
C LYS A 44 16.20 -14.88 1.02
N GLY A 45 16.14 -15.84 0.11
CA GLY A 45 15.67 -17.20 0.42
C GLY A 45 14.17 -17.43 0.19
N TYR A 46 13.36 -16.38 0.11
CA TYR A 46 11.98 -16.52 -0.34
C TYR A 46 11.94 -16.69 -1.86
N LYS A 47 11.11 -17.61 -2.34
CA LYS A 47 10.84 -17.81 -3.76
C LYS A 47 9.38 -17.45 -4.02
N PHE A 48 9.16 -16.57 -4.98
CA PHE A 48 7.82 -16.12 -5.38
C PHE A 48 7.44 -16.72 -6.74
N ASP A 49 6.15 -16.93 -6.93
CA ASP A 49 5.56 -17.43 -8.18
C ASP A 49 4.84 -16.31 -8.92
N LYS A 50 4.39 -15.27 -8.22
CA LYS A 50 3.67 -14.13 -8.77
C LYS A 50 3.88 -12.88 -7.93
N GLY A 51 3.96 -11.73 -8.60
CA GLY A 51 4.01 -10.42 -7.98
C GLY A 51 2.89 -9.51 -8.45
N TYR A 52 2.43 -8.65 -7.54
CA TYR A 52 1.40 -7.63 -7.78
C TYR A 52 1.86 -6.28 -7.30
N THR A 53 1.52 -5.22 -8.02
CA THR A 53 1.80 -3.86 -7.59
C THR A 53 0.82 -2.85 -8.20
N SER A 54 0.83 -1.63 -7.71
CA SER A 54 0.06 -0.53 -8.28
C SER A 54 0.68 -0.03 -9.59
N VAL A 55 0.05 0.98 -10.19
CA VAL A 55 0.60 1.67 -11.36
C VAL A 55 1.52 2.85 -10.99
N LEU A 56 1.74 3.12 -9.70
CA LEU A 56 2.55 4.23 -9.22
C LEU A 56 4.02 3.82 -9.06
N LYS A 57 4.93 4.63 -9.61
CA LYS A 57 6.36 4.31 -9.72
C LYS A 57 7.03 3.97 -8.39
N ARG A 58 6.62 4.58 -7.27
CA ARG A 58 7.22 4.28 -5.96
C ARG A 58 7.00 2.84 -5.49
N ALA A 59 5.82 2.26 -5.77
CA ALA A 59 5.53 0.87 -5.46
C ALA A 59 6.23 -0.08 -6.46
N ILE A 60 6.19 0.27 -7.74
CA ILE A 60 6.89 -0.47 -8.81
C ILE A 60 8.39 -0.52 -8.51
N LYS A 61 9.01 0.62 -8.23
CA LYS A 61 10.45 0.70 -7.94
C LYS A 61 10.83 -0.10 -6.69
N THR A 62 10.00 -0.08 -5.66
CA THR A 62 10.22 -0.89 -4.45
C THR A 62 10.22 -2.38 -4.80
N LEU A 63 9.23 -2.86 -5.56
CA LEU A 63 9.16 -4.26 -5.98
C LEU A 63 10.34 -4.65 -6.88
N ASP A 64 10.64 -3.85 -7.89
CA ASP A 64 11.75 -4.12 -8.82
C ASP A 64 13.10 -4.20 -8.08
N THR A 65 13.32 -3.32 -7.10
CA THR A 65 14.53 -3.35 -6.26
C THR A 65 14.62 -4.65 -5.44
N ILE A 66 13.51 -5.07 -4.82
CA ILE A 66 13.44 -6.34 -4.06
C ILE A 66 13.76 -7.51 -4.98
N LEU A 67 13.07 -7.59 -6.13
CA LEU A 67 13.24 -8.70 -7.09
C LEU A 67 14.67 -8.76 -7.63
N GLY A 68 15.31 -7.62 -7.85
CA GLY A 68 16.72 -7.55 -8.25
C GLY A 68 17.65 -8.17 -7.20
N ILE A 69 17.42 -7.85 -5.91
CA ILE A 69 18.26 -8.35 -4.81
C ILE A 69 18.08 -9.85 -4.58
N ILE A 70 16.87 -10.35 -4.69
CA ILE A 70 16.58 -11.80 -4.49
C ILE A 70 16.79 -12.62 -5.77
N GLY A 71 17.21 -11.98 -6.89
CA GLY A 71 17.52 -12.67 -8.15
C GLY A 71 16.29 -13.20 -8.90
N GLN A 72 15.11 -12.58 -8.76
CA GLN A 72 13.85 -13.02 -9.37
C GLN A 72 13.27 -11.97 -10.32
N THR A 73 14.11 -11.34 -11.14
CA THR A 73 13.73 -10.25 -12.07
C THR A 73 12.75 -10.69 -13.17
N ASN A 74 12.63 -11.98 -13.44
CA ASN A 74 11.71 -12.54 -14.43
C ASN A 74 10.37 -13.00 -13.81
N LEU A 75 10.09 -12.63 -12.57
CA LEU A 75 8.84 -12.97 -11.89
C LEU A 75 7.64 -12.42 -12.69
N PRO A 76 6.60 -13.24 -12.98
CA PRO A 76 5.36 -12.73 -13.57
C PRO A 76 4.74 -11.65 -12.68
N LEU A 77 4.58 -10.44 -13.24
CA LEU A 77 4.05 -9.27 -12.53
C LEU A 77 2.73 -8.82 -13.11
N GLU A 78 1.83 -8.40 -12.23
CA GLU A 78 0.59 -7.73 -12.59
C GLU A 78 0.54 -6.36 -11.92
N ARG A 79 0.19 -5.32 -12.70
CA ARG A 79 0.06 -3.94 -12.24
C ARG A 79 -1.37 -3.49 -12.40
N ASP A 80 -1.98 -3.00 -11.34
CA ASP A 80 -3.35 -2.51 -11.42
C ASP A 80 -3.57 -1.29 -10.50
N LYS A 81 -4.35 -0.32 -11.01
CA LYS A 81 -4.75 0.87 -10.26
C LYS A 81 -5.60 0.56 -9.01
N ALA A 82 -6.20 -0.62 -8.94
CA ALA A 82 -6.92 -1.09 -7.76
C ALA A 82 -6.01 -1.16 -6.53
N LEU A 83 -4.70 -1.31 -6.71
CA LEU A 83 -3.70 -1.28 -5.64
C LEU A 83 -3.10 0.10 -5.38
N ASN A 84 -3.51 1.16 -6.08
CA ASN A 84 -3.04 2.52 -5.84
C ASN A 84 -3.31 2.98 -4.40
N GLU A 85 -2.55 3.99 -3.98
CA GLU A 85 -2.82 4.72 -2.74
C GLU A 85 -4.22 5.35 -2.77
N ARG A 86 -4.78 5.67 -1.61
CA ARG A 86 -5.97 6.48 -1.46
C ARG A 86 -5.80 7.80 -2.19
N HIS A 87 -6.82 8.23 -2.93
CA HIS A 87 -6.82 9.52 -3.58
C HIS A 87 -7.15 10.63 -2.58
N TYR A 88 -6.21 11.52 -2.34
CA TYR A 88 -6.38 12.59 -1.33
C TYR A 88 -7.09 13.86 -1.87
N GLY A 89 -7.73 13.79 -3.04
CA GLY A 89 -8.53 14.88 -3.57
C GLY A 89 -7.76 16.18 -3.72
N ALA A 90 -8.39 17.28 -3.31
CA ALA A 90 -7.80 18.62 -3.36
C ALA A 90 -6.59 18.81 -2.42
N LEU A 91 -6.33 17.87 -1.50
CA LEU A 91 -5.17 17.95 -0.61
C LEU A 91 -3.87 17.45 -1.27
N GLN A 92 -3.94 16.78 -2.43
CA GLN A 92 -2.73 16.29 -3.11
C GLN A 92 -1.73 17.41 -3.35
N GLY A 93 -0.47 17.19 -2.99
CA GLY A 93 0.62 18.17 -3.09
C GLY A 93 0.73 19.14 -1.93
N LEU A 94 -0.29 19.28 -1.07
CA LEU A 94 -0.27 20.22 0.04
C LEU A 94 0.50 19.67 1.24
N ASN A 95 1.19 20.55 1.98
CA ASN A 95 1.90 20.18 3.18
C ASN A 95 0.91 19.91 4.32
N LYS A 96 1.08 18.79 5.04
CA LYS A 96 0.16 18.38 6.11
C LYS A 96 0.15 19.34 7.29
N ALA A 97 1.31 19.90 7.66
CA ALA A 97 1.38 20.85 8.77
C ALA A 97 0.66 22.17 8.43
N ASP A 98 0.75 22.64 7.17
CA ASP A 98 0.04 23.85 6.73
C ASP A 98 -1.48 23.64 6.69
N ILE A 99 -1.92 22.44 6.31
CA ILE A 99 -3.34 22.06 6.38
C ILE A 99 -3.81 22.02 7.84
N GLY A 100 -3.02 21.45 8.76
CA GLY A 100 -3.33 21.45 10.19
C GLY A 100 -3.45 22.87 10.76
N LYS A 101 -2.54 23.77 10.40
CA LYS A 101 -2.62 25.19 10.80
C LYS A 101 -3.88 25.90 10.23
N LYS A 102 -4.23 25.60 8.98
CA LYS A 102 -5.35 26.26 8.29
C LYS A 102 -6.73 25.76 8.74
N TYR A 103 -6.90 24.46 8.92
CA TYR A 103 -8.19 23.82 9.19
C TYR A 103 -8.31 23.21 10.58
N GLY A 104 -7.23 23.22 11.36
CA GLY A 104 -7.14 22.57 12.67
C GLY A 104 -6.67 21.12 12.59
N GLU A 105 -5.96 20.68 13.64
CA GLU A 105 -5.39 19.32 13.72
C GLU A 105 -6.47 18.24 13.74
N GLU A 106 -7.63 18.51 14.32
CA GLU A 106 -8.76 17.57 14.36
C GLU A 106 -9.29 17.30 12.94
N GLN A 107 -9.52 18.37 12.15
CA GLN A 107 -9.96 18.23 10.76
C GLN A 107 -8.89 17.52 9.91
N LEU A 108 -7.60 17.82 10.11
CA LEU A 108 -6.50 17.13 9.46
C LEU A 108 -6.52 15.63 9.80
N LYS A 109 -6.74 15.30 11.07
CA LYS A 109 -6.84 13.90 11.54
C LYS A 109 -8.01 13.19 10.87
N ILE A 110 -9.17 13.83 10.74
CA ILE A 110 -10.35 13.28 10.05
C ILE A 110 -10.00 12.95 8.60
N TRP A 111 -9.45 13.88 7.83
CA TRP A 111 -9.08 13.65 6.43
C TRP A 111 -7.99 12.59 6.25
N ARG A 112 -7.09 12.43 7.21
CA ARG A 112 -6.01 11.42 7.17
C ARG A 112 -6.43 10.04 7.64
N ARG A 113 -7.37 9.94 8.58
CA ARG A 113 -7.61 8.73 9.35
C ARG A 113 -9.05 8.22 9.34
N SER A 114 -10.05 9.06 9.06
CA SER A 114 -11.43 8.59 9.03
C SER A 114 -11.63 7.44 8.04
N TYR A 115 -12.50 6.50 8.43
CA TYR A 115 -12.84 5.37 7.60
C TYR A 115 -13.68 5.77 6.38
N ASP A 116 -14.65 6.67 6.55
CA ASP A 116 -15.69 6.98 5.57
C ASP A 116 -15.79 8.46 5.18
N VAL A 117 -14.99 9.33 5.78
CA VAL A 117 -14.93 10.76 5.40
C VAL A 117 -13.78 11.00 4.44
N PRO A 118 -14.07 11.29 3.15
CA PRO A 118 -13.03 11.62 2.17
C PRO A 118 -12.49 13.05 2.37
N PRO A 119 -11.27 13.34 1.90
CA PRO A 119 -10.80 14.71 1.73
C PRO A 119 -11.67 15.52 0.75
N PRO A 120 -11.50 16.86 0.69
CA PRO A 120 -12.25 17.71 -0.26
C PRO A 120 -12.06 17.26 -1.72
N LYS A 121 -13.16 17.35 -2.50
CA LYS A 121 -13.22 16.93 -3.91
C LYS A 121 -12.97 18.07 -4.91
N ASP A 122 -12.60 19.27 -4.43
CA ASP A 122 -12.40 20.42 -5.32
C ASP A 122 -11.41 20.09 -6.45
N LYS A 123 -11.70 20.61 -7.63
CA LYS A 123 -10.78 20.49 -8.76
C LYS A 123 -9.57 21.38 -8.55
N THR A 124 -8.41 20.79 -8.71
CA THR A 124 -7.11 21.48 -8.67
C THR A 124 -6.25 20.97 -9.82
N GLU A 125 -5.09 21.56 -10.03
CA GLU A 125 -4.12 21.07 -11.02
C GLU A 125 -3.75 19.58 -10.78
N LEU A 126 -3.64 19.17 -9.50
CA LEU A 126 -3.32 17.78 -9.11
C LEU A 126 -4.57 16.91 -8.87
N ASN A 127 -5.76 17.46 -9.04
CA ASN A 127 -7.05 16.78 -8.95
C ASN A 127 -8.02 17.29 -10.03
N PRO A 128 -7.68 17.16 -11.32
CA PRO A 128 -8.48 17.74 -12.41
C PRO A 128 -9.88 17.14 -12.51
N ASP A 129 -10.03 15.88 -12.11
CA ASP A 129 -11.30 15.15 -12.17
C ASP A 129 -12.22 15.42 -10.95
N GLY A 130 -11.73 16.08 -9.91
CA GLY A 130 -12.51 16.36 -8.70
C GLY A 130 -12.89 15.09 -7.94
N ILE A 131 -12.01 14.09 -7.91
CA ILE A 131 -12.22 12.83 -7.17
C ILE A 131 -11.53 12.87 -5.80
N SER A 132 -11.99 12.04 -4.89
CA SER A 132 -11.39 11.86 -3.56
C SER A 132 -11.86 10.54 -2.97
N GLU A 133 -11.05 9.94 -2.13
CA GLU A 133 -11.36 8.67 -1.49
C GLU A 133 -11.24 8.74 0.04
N SER A 134 -12.20 8.17 0.73
CA SER A 134 -12.04 7.67 2.10
C SER A 134 -11.30 6.32 2.09
N LEU A 135 -10.99 5.77 3.27
CA LEU A 135 -10.49 4.41 3.35
C LEU A 135 -11.52 3.39 2.85
N LYS A 136 -12.80 3.62 3.13
CA LYS A 136 -13.92 2.82 2.63
C LYS A 136 -13.95 2.78 1.09
N ASP A 137 -13.75 3.92 0.43
CA ASP A 137 -13.72 4.02 -1.04
C ASP A 137 -12.50 3.29 -1.60
N THR A 138 -11.33 3.44 -0.96
CA THR A 138 -10.11 2.68 -1.31
C THR A 138 -10.36 1.18 -1.19
N ALA A 139 -10.97 0.72 -0.09
CA ALA A 139 -11.31 -0.68 0.12
C ALA A 139 -12.30 -1.20 -0.93
N ALA A 140 -13.26 -0.39 -1.35
CA ALA A 140 -14.27 -0.77 -2.34
C ALA A 140 -13.69 -1.13 -3.72
N ARG A 141 -12.48 -0.63 -4.07
CA ARG A 141 -11.76 -1.02 -5.29
C ARG A 141 -10.65 -2.04 -5.04
N THR A 142 -9.97 -1.95 -3.89
CA THR A 142 -8.84 -2.82 -3.58
C THR A 142 -9.29 -4.24 -3.24
N LEU A 143 -10.33 -4.41 -2.43
CA LEU A 143 -10.76 -5.73 -1.96
C LEU A 143 -11.34 -6.62 -3.06
N PRO A 144 -12.22 -6.16 -3.97
CA PRO A 144 -12.65 -7.00 -5.09
C PRO A 144 -11.49 -7.47 -5.96
N TYR A 145 -10.51 -6.61 -6.22
CA TYR A 145 -9.30 -6.98 -6.97
C TYR A 145 -8.47 -8.01 -6.20
N PHE A 146 -8.24 -7.78 -4.92
CA PHE A 146 -7.52 -8.72 -4.04
C PHE A 146 -8.17 -10.11 -4.05
N GLU A 147 -9.49 -10.17 -3.94
CA GLU A 147 -10.25 -11.42 -3.92
C GLU A 147 -10.29 -12.13 -5.28
N ALA A 148 -10.37 -11.37 -6.37
CA ALA A 148 -10.52 -11.92 -7.71
C ALA A 148 -9.18 -12.27 -8.38
N ARG A 149 -8.08 -11.61 -8.01
CA ARG A 149 -6.78 -11.75 -8.70
C ARG A 149 -5.68 -12.31 -7.79
N ILE A 150 -5.55 -11.81 -6.57
CA ILE A 150 -4.43 -12.15 -5.68
C ILE A 150 -4.73 -13.42 -4.90
N MET A 151 -5.87 -13.48 -4.21
CA MET A 151 -6.21 -14.64 -3.38
C MET A 151 -6.31 -15.96 -4.15
N PRO A 152 -6.82 -16.02 -5.40
CA PRO A 152 -6.81 -17.28 -6.14
C PRO A 152 -5.40 -17.85 -6.35
N ASP A 153 -4.40 -17.00 -6.58
CA ASP A 153 -3.01 -17.44 -6.70
C ASP A 153 -2.47 -18.01 -5.37
N VAL A 154 -2.76 -17.33 -4.25
CA VAL A 154 -2.39 -17.83 -2.91
C VAL A 154 -3.07 -19.16 -2.62
N LEU A 155 -4.37 -19.27 -2.86
CA LEU A 155 -5.15 -20.50 -2.63
C LEU A 155 -4.76 -21.64 -3.57
N ALA A 156 -4.19 -21.34 -4.74
CA ALA A 156 -3.58 -22.32 -5.64
C ALA A 156 -2.19 -22.80 -5.18
N GLY A 157 -1.73 -22.38 -4.00
CA GLY A 157 -0.45 -22.80 -3.42
C GLY A 157 0.75 -21.96 -3.84
N LYS A 158 0.55 -20.82 -4.52
CA LYS A 158 1.63 -19.94 -4.96
C LYS A 158 2.11 -19.03 -3.85
N ASN A 159 3.41 -18.76 -3.83
CA ASN A 159 4.01 -17.69 -3.03
C ASN A 159 3.87 -16.35 -3.76
N VAL A 160 3.21 -15.42 -3.14
CA VAL A 160 2.83 -14.13 -3.75
C VAL A 160 3.44 -12.96 -3.00
N ILE A 161 3.97 -11.98 -3.75
CA ILE A 161 4.41 -10.69 -3.21
C ILE A 161 3.55 -9.55 -3.76
N VAL A 162 3.10 -8.67 -2.86
CA VAL A 162 2.30 -7.48 -3.20
C VAL A 162 3.01 -6.24 -2.68
N ALA A 163 3.49 -5.39 -3.58
CA ALA A 163 4.04 -4.08 -3.23
C ALA A 163 3.01 -2.99 -3.53
N ALA A 164 2.54 -2.29 -2.50
CA ALA A 164 1.48 -1.30 -2.63
C ALA A 164 1.65 -0.13 -1.63
N HIS A 165 0.56 0.42 -1.14
CA HIS A 165 0.55 1.68 -0.41
C HIS A 165 -0.12 1.54 0.97
N GLY A 166 0.05 2.57 1.81
CA GLY A 166 -0.47 2.55 3.16
C GLY A 166 -1.95 2.22 3.24
N ASN A 167 -2.81 2.89 2.46
CA ASN A 167 -4.26 2.70 2.57
C ASN A 167 -4.77 1.48 1.79
N SER A 168 -4.23 1.16 0.62
CA SER A 168 -4.60 -0.08 -0.07
C SER A 168 -4.22 -1.32 0.75
N LEU A 169 -3.03 -1.34 1.37
CA LEU A 169 -2.63 -2.44 2.25
C LEU A 169 -3.43 -2.48 3.55
N ARG A 170 -3.78 -1.33 4.15
CA ARG A 170 -4.67 -1.28 5.32
C ARG A 170 -6.03 -1.91 5.03
N SER A 171 -6.56 -1.71 3.82
CA SER A 171 -7.80 -2.36 3.38
C SER A 171 -7.65 -3.89 3.34
N ILE A 172 -6.54 -4.39 2.79
CA ILE A 172 -6.25 -5.82 2.73
C ILE A 172 -6.06 -6.40 4.13
N VAL A 173 -5.24 -5.78 4.97
CA VAL A 173 -4.98 -6.24 6.35
C VAL A 173 -6.26 -6.22 7.18
N MET A 174 -7.10 -5.16 7.05
CA MET A 174 -8.40 -5.10 7.70
C MET A 174 -9.24 -6.35 7.41
N LYS A 175 -9.25 -6.81 6.16
CA LYS A 175 -9.97 -8.02 5.77
C LYS A 175 -9.30 -9.29 6.31
N LEU A 176 -7.99 -9.44 6.15
CA LEU A 176 -7.27 -10.64 6.56
C LEU A 176 -7.30 -10.86 8.08
N ASP A 177 -7.12 -9.80 8.85
CA ASP A 177 -7.08 -9.83 10.32
C ASP A 177 -8.45 -9.58 10.96
N LYS A 178 -9.51 -9.40 10.14
CA LYS A 178 -10.90 -9.16 10.59
C LYS A 178 -11.01 -7.95 11.52
N LEU A 179 -10.28 -6.87 11.23
CA LEU A 179 -10.26 -5.66 12.04
C LEU A 179 -11.56 -4.89 11.92
N THR A 180 -11.98 -4.25 13.02
CA THR A 180 -13.09 -3.29 13.01
C THR A 180 -12.67 -1.99 12.33
N LYS A 181 -13.65 -1.10 12.06
CA LYS A 181 -13.39 0.24 11.53
C LYS A 181 -12.49 1.07 12.47
N GLU A 182 -12.69 0.94 13.76
CA GLU A 182 -11.91 1.61 14.80
C GLU A 182 -10.46 1.08 14.83
N GLN A 183 -10.30 -0.24 14.79
CA GLN A 183 -8.98 -0.88 14.81
C GLN A 183 -8.14 -0.52 13.58
N VAL A 184 -8.74 -0.47 12.38
CA VAL A 184 -7.99 -0.12 11.17
C VAL A 184 -7.51 1.33 11.16
N LEU A 185 -8.18 2.24 11.89
CA LEU A 185 -7.73 3.64 11.99
C LEU A 185 -6.38 3.76 12.70
N GLU A 186 -6.13 2.90 13.67
CA GLU A 186 -4.87 2.87 14.44
C GLU A 186 -3.78 2.03 13.74
N LEU A 187 -4.15 1.23 12.74
CA LEU A 187 -3.19 0.41 12.01
C LEU A 187 -2.21 1.27 11.22
N ASN A 188 -0.94 1.12 11.50
CA ASN A 188 0.14 1.71 10.73
C ASN A 188 0.94 0.62 10.02
N ILE A 189 1.10 0.75 8.71
CA ILE A 189 1.95 -0.14 7.91
C ILE A 189 3.24 0.61 7.60
N PRO A 190 4.38 0.20 8.19
CA PRO A 190 5.65 0.88 7.98
C PRO A 190 6.13 0.74 6.54
N THR A 191 6.87 1.73 6.04
CA THR A 191 7.50 1.68 4.72
C THR A 191 8.61 0.63 4.68
N GLY A 192 8.69 -0.13 3.58
CA GLY A 192 9.81 -1.03 3.31
C GLY A 192 9.94 -2.22 4.28
N ILE A 193 8.95 -2.52 5.11
CA ILE A 193 8.98 -3.67 6.01
C ILE A 193 7.99 -4.74 5.53
N PRO A 194 8.47 -5.92 5.12
CA PRO A 194 7.59 -6.97 4.65
C PRO A 194 6.70 -7.52 5.76
N LEU A 195 5.41 -7.67 5.48
CA LEU A 195 4.42 -8.33 6.33
C LEU A 195 4.10 -9.69 5.72
N LEU A 196 4.48 -10.76 6.40
CA LEU A 196 4.28 -12.14 5.98
C LEU A 196 2.96 -12.68 6.51
N TYR A 197 2.17 -13.31 5.66
CA TYR A 197 1.06 -14.21 5.99
C TYR A 197 1.39 -15.62 5.48
N VAL A 198 1.34 -16.61 6.35
CA VAL A 198 1.52 -18.03 6.02
C VAL A 198 0.16 -18.72 6.02
N TYR A 199 -0.17 -19.39 4.93
CA TYR A 199 -1.43 -20.12 4.78
C TYR A 199 -1.23 -21.61 4.93
N ASP A 200 -2.22 -22.31 5.48
CA ASP A 200 -2.29 -23.77 5.44
C ASP A 200 -2.85 -24.28 4.10
N ASP A 201 -2.88 -25.59 3.93
CA ASP A 201 -3.37 -26.24 2.71
C ASP A 201 -4.89 -26.11 2.52
N LYS A 202 -5.60 -25.62 3.55
CA LYS A 202 -7.04 -25.33 3.52
C LYS A 202 -7.35 -23.86 3.25
N GLY A 203 -6.30 -23.03 3.07
CA GLY A 203 -6.44 -21.60 2.83
C GLY A 203 -6.68 -20.75 4.07
N ASN A 204 -6.41 -21.26 5.27
CA ASN A 204 -6.47 -20.49 6.51
C ASN A 204 -5.13 -19.85 6.83
N ILE A 205 -5.16 -18.65 7.40
CA ILE A 205 -3.95 -17.99 7.92
C ILE A 205 -3.50 -18.72 9.20
N LYS A 206 -2.27 -19.24 9.17
CA LYS A 206 -1.64 -19.89 10.34
C LYS A 206 -0.91 -18.90 11.22
N GLU A 207 -0.20 -17.99 10.59
CA GLU A 207 0.52 -16.92 11.27
C GLU A 207 0.68 -15.70 10.37
N HIS A 208 0.86 -14.56 10.97
CA HIS A 208 1.36 -13.38 10.30
C HIS A 208 2.35 -12.63 11.19
N ARG A 209 3.35 -11.99 10.58
CA ARG A 209 4.36 -11.18 11.29
C ARG A 209 5.11 -10.27 10.33
N TYR A 210 5.68 -9.21 10.86
CA TYR A 210 6.70 -8.44 10.15
C TYR A 210 8.04 -9.19 10.16
N LEU A 211 8.81 -9.06 9.06
CA LEU A 211 10.13 -9.65 8.88
C LEU A 211 11.24 -8.66 9.22
#